data_7858a606b11039f47188c3119514e81c
#
_entry.id   7858a606b11039f47188c3119514e81c
#
_cell.length_a   1.000
_cell.length_b   1.000
_cell.length_c   1.000
_cell.angle_alpha   90.00
_cell.angle_beta   90.00
_cell.angle_gamma   90.00
#
_symmetry.space_group_name_H-M   'P 1'
#
loop_
_entity.id
_entity.type
_entity.pdbx_description
1 polymer ?
#
loop_
_entity_poly.entity_id
_entity_poly.type
_entity_poly.pdbx_seq_one_letter_code
_entity_poly.pdbx_strand_id
1 'polypeptide(L)'
;MGDVPVIDLSKAPGERAAWDRPRWKIYLWAVCELLFVTNAWQISSGLRVRVLRSFGAEIGRSVVFRPRTRVKFPWKLHVGDRSWIGEGVWFHNQDHIYVGHDAVISQETFLTTGSHAHRRDMALLTRPIRIDAGAWITSRCVVLGGAHVGRSALIRPLSVVDARGIPAGEVWGGNPMAFIGPRSIESRYTE
;
A
#
# COMPACT_ATOMS: atom_id res chain seq x y z
N MET A 1 -28.40 3.36 32.43
CA MET A 1 -27.49 3.12 31.31
C MET A 1 -26.11 3.52 31.79
N GLY A 2 -25.18 2.60 31.94
CA GLY A 2 -23.79 2.93 32.36
C GLY A 2 -23.14 3.84 31.30
N ASP A 3 -22.29 4.73 31.79
CA ASP A 3 -21.56 5.68 30.93
C ASP A 3 -20.63 4.88 29.97
N VAL A 4 -20.71 5.11 28.67
CA VAL A 4 -19.89 4.44 27.68
C VAL A 4 -18.48 5.04 27.76
N PRO A 5 -17.42 4.24 28.03
CA PRO A 5 -16.08 4.78 28.26
C PRO A 5 -15.51 5.42 26.99
N VAL A 6 -14.78 6.53 27.18
CA VAL A 6 -14.06 7.26 26.12
C VAL A 6 -12.56 7.18 26.40
N ILE A 7 -11.76 6.91 25.36
CA ILE A 7 -10.30 6.89 25.47
C ILE A 7 -9.77 8.32 25.47
N ASP A 8 -8.98 8.69 26.50
CA ASP A 8 -8.30 9.98 26.57
C ASP A 8 -7.09 10.01 25.63
N LEU A 9 -7.24 10.64 24.46
CA LEU A 9 -6.20 10.72 23.43
C LEU A 9 -5.00 11.58 23.84
N SER A 10 -5.11 12.41 24.89
CA SER A 10 -3.96 13.16 25.41
C SER A 10 -2.86 12.25 25.99
N LYS A 11 -3.23 11.04 26.36
CA LYS A 11 -2.34 9.97 26.90
C LYS A 11 -1.88 8.97 25.83
N ALA A 12 -2.33 9.12 24.58
CA ALA A 12 -1.95 8.19 23.51
C ALA A 12 -0.45 8.31 23.18
N PRO A 13 0.27 7.17 22.96
CA PRO A 13 1.72 7.19 22.72
C PRO A 13 2.15 7.88 21.43
N GLY A 14 1.23 8.11 20.49
CA GLY A 14 1.49 8.69 19.17
C GLY A 14 2.21 7.74 18.20
N GLU A 15 2.59 8.27 17.03
CA GLU A 15 3.15 7.48 15.93
C GLU A 15 4.69 7.42 15.89
N ARG A 16 5.38 8.09 16.80
CA ARG A 16 6.85 8.23 16.75
C ARG A 16 7.61 6.89 16.80
N ALA A 17 7.02 5.87 17.38
CA ALA A 17 7.60 4.52 17.39
C ALA A 17 7.78 3.92 16.00
N ALA A 18 6.98 4.36 15.00
CA ALA A 18 7.13 3.92 13.61
C ALA A 18 8.24 4.68 12.84
N TRP A 19 8.81 5.72 13.43
CA TRP A 19 9.87 6.53 12.82
C TRP A 19 11.23 5.89 13.10
N ASP A 20 11.61 4.96 12.28
CA ASP A 20 12.87 4.20 12.36
C ASP A 20 14.04 4.90 11.68
N ARG A 21 13.88 6.19 11.33
CA ARG A 21 14.90 7.03 10.72
C ARG A 21 15.02 8.38 11.44
N PRO A 22 16.20 9.06 11.34
CA PRO A 22 16.37 10.38 11.93
C PRO A 22 15.34 11.40 11.39
N ARG A 23 14.89 12.32 12.25
CA ARG A 23 13.85 13.30 11.92
C ARG A 23 14.17 14.11 10.67
N TRP A 24 15.45 14.53 10.50
CA TRP A 24 15.84 15.29 9.32
C TRP A 24 15.58 14.55 8.02
N LYS A 25 15.78 13.21 7.99
CA LYS A 25 15.50 12.37 6.82
C LYS A 25 14.00 12.31 6.51
N ILE A 26 13.17 12.26 7.54
CA ILE A 26 11.70 12.22 7.40
C ILE A 26 11.19 13.54 6.84
N TYR A 27 11.67 14.68 7.35
CA TYR A 27 11.27 16.00 6.84
C TYR A 27 11.79 16.25 5.42
N LEU A 28 13.04 15.87 5.14
CA LEU A 28 13.59 15.96 3.78
C LEU A 28 12.77 15.11 2.82
N TRP A 29 12.38 13.89 3.25
CA TRP A 29 11.50 13.05 2.44
C TRP A 29 10.16 13.73 2.17
N ALA A 30 9.52 14.32 3.17
CA ALA A 30 8.23 15.00 2.99
C ALA A 30 8.30 16.11 1.91
N VAL A 31 9.38 16.88 1.89
CA VAL A 31 9.62 17.89 0.85
C VAL A 31 9.85 17.24 -0.52
N CYS A 32 10.68 16.20 -0.60
CA CYS A 32 10.92 15.48 -1.86
C CYS A 32 9.69 14.76 -2.37
N GLU A 33 8.88 14.18 -1.50
CA GLU A 33 7.59 13.58 -1.86
C GLU A 33 6.68 14.59 -2.52
N LEU A 34 6.52 15.77 -1.91
CA LEU A 34 5.68 16.83 -2.43
C LEU A 34 6.14 17.30 -3.82
N LEU A 35 7.44 17.50 -4.00
CA LEU A 35 7.99 18.05 -5.24
C LEU A 35 8.04 17.04 -6.38
N PHE A 36 8.38 15.78 -6.10
CA PHE A 36 8.74 14.81 -7.13
C PHE A 36 7.77 13.62 -7.25
N VAL A 37 7.08 13.25 -6.18
CA VAL A 37 6.25 12.03 -6.19
C VAL A 37 4.77 12.38 -6.28
N THR A 38 4.28 13.25 -5.40
CA THR A 38 2.88 13.67 -5.36
C THR A 38 2.54 14.70 -6.44
N ASN A 39 3.53 15.47 -6.87
CA ASN A 39 3.34 16.55 -7.83
C ASN A 39 2.74 16.05 -9.16
N ALA A 40 1.56 16.56 -9.50
CA ALA A 40 0.86 16.20 -10.74
C ALA A 40 1.55 16.70 -12.01
N TRP A 41 2.29 17.81 -11.93
CA TRP A 41 3.02 18.39 -13.06
C TRP A 41 4.33 17.66 -13.37
N GLN A 42 4.85 16.90 -12.42
CA GLN A 42 6.01 16.04 -12.63
C GLN A 42 5.53 14.74 -13.30
N ILE A 43 5.65 14.65 -14.62
CA ILE A 43 5.11 13.54 -15.44
C ILE A 43 6.03 12.32 -15.53
N SER A 44 7.32 12.45 -15.21
CA SER A 44 8.29 11.37 -15.38
C SER A 44 8.20 10.28 -14.31
N SER A 45 7.74 9.09 -14.69
CA SER A 45 7.78 7.91 -13.83
C SER A 45 9.22 7.56 -13.41
N GLY A 46 10.18 7.64 -14.33
CA GLY A 46 11.58 7.33 -14.05
C GLY A 46 12.21 8.24 -13.00
N LEU A 47 11.87 9.54 -12.98
CA LEU A 47 12.32 10.45 -11.94
C LEU A 47 11.71 10.09 -10.58
N ARG A 48 10.42 9.78 -10.55
CA ARG A 48 9.72 9.32 -9.34
C ARG A 48 10.39 8.11 -8.72
N VAL A 49 10.65 7.09 -9.54
CA VAL A 49 11.35 5.87 -9.11
C VAL A 49 12.75 6.16 -8.59
N ARG A 50 13.53 7.02 -9.27
CA ARG A 50 14.88 7.41 -8.81
C ARG A 50 14.85 8.09 -7.44
N VAL A 51 13.93 9.02 -7.24
CA VAL A 51 13.78 9.72 -5.95
C VAL A 51 13.36 8.74 -4.85
N LEU A 52 12.40 7.86 -5.09
CA LEU A 52 11.99 6.83 -4.13
C LEU A 52 13.18 5.93 -3.73
N ARG A 53 13.96 5.46 -4.71
CA ARG A 53 15.16 4.64 -4.47
C ARG A 53 16.23 5.37 -3.65
N SER A 54 16.48 6.66 -3.90
CA SER A 54 17.48 7.44 -3.15
C SER A 54 17.11 7.59 -1.67
N PHE A 55 15.82 7.46 -1.33
CA PHE A 55 15.36 7.42 0.05
C PHE A 55 15.22 6.00 0.61
N GLY A 56 15.60 4.97 -0.14
CA GLY A 56 15.70 3.59 0.34
C GLY A 56 14.53 2.69 -0.06
N ALA A 57 13.67 3.08 -1.02
CA ALA A 57 12.71 2.17 -1.59
C ALA A 57 13.40 1.13 -2.48
N GLU A 58 13.03 -0.12 -2.34
CA GLU A 58 13.47 -1.22 -3.20
C GLU A 58 12.49 -1.35 -4.37
N ILE A 59 12.83 -0.79 -5.52
CA ILE A 59 11.96 -0.80 -6.70
C ILE A 59 12.71 -1.48 -7.86
N GLY A 60 12.08 -2.48 -8.45
CA GLY A 60 12.61 -3.25 -9.56
C GLY A 60 12.70 -2.47 -10.88
N ARG A 61 13.06 -3.17 -11.95
CA ARG A 61 13.20 -2.61 -13.31
C ARG A 61 11.84 -2.45 -13.97
N SER A 62 11.73 -1.46 -14.88
CA SER A 62 10.53 -1.21 -15.70
C SER A 62 9.25 -0.98 -14.89
N VAL A 63 9.36 -0.50 -13.65
CA VAL A 63 8.21 -0.15 -12.82
C VAL A 63 7.67 1.21 -13.22
N VAL A 64 6.34 1.30 -13.34
CA VAL A 64 5.62 2.53 -13.65
C VAL A 64 4.99 3.09 -12.38
N PHE A 65 5.37 4.31 -12.01
CA PHE A 65 4.71 5.10 -10.95
C PHE A 65 4.01 6.30 -11.59
N ARG A 66 2.70 6.35 -11.48
CA ARG A 66 1.89 7.48 -11.99
C ARG A 66 1.94 8.69 -11.05
N PRO A 67 1.54 9.88 -11.51
CA PRO A 67 1.45 11.09 -10.67
C PRO A 67 0.55 10.93 -9.46
N ARG A 68 0.62 11.90 -8.51
CA ARG A 68 -0.18 11.96 -7.29
C ARG A 68 -0.05 10.75 -6.36
N THR A 69 0.89 9.84 -6.64
CA THR A 69 1.19 8.73 -5.73
C THR A 69 1.77 9.30 -4.44
N ARG A 70 1.41 8.71 -3.29
CA ARG A 70 1.91 9.10 -1.96
C ARG A 70 2.59 7.90 -1.31
N VAL A 71 3.73 8.14 -0.67
CA VAL A 71 4.50 7.11 0.02
C VAL A 71 4.99 7.63 1.36
N LYS A 72 4.44 7.16 2.47
CA LYS A 72 4.79 7.68 3.81
C LYS A 72 6.27 7.43 4.14
N PHE A 73 6.76 6.18 3.97
CA PHE A 73 8.13 5.80 4.27
C PHE A 73 8.73 4.97 3.12
N PRO A 74 9.49 5.60 2.19
CA PRO A 74 10.04 4.89 1.02
C PRO A 74 10.91 3.70 1.40
N TRP A 75 11.68 3.75 2.48
CA TRP A 75 12.52 2.64 2.96
C TRP A 75 11.73 1.42 3.48
N LYS A 76 10.40 1.48 3.51
CA LYS A 76 9.49 0.37 3.81
C LYS A 76 8.65 -0.04 2.59
N LEU A 77 9.04 0.39 1.39
CA LEU A 77 8.34 0.05 0.15
C LEU A 77 9.21 -0.83 -0.73
N HIS A 78 8.69 -2.00 -1.11
CA HIS A 78 9.32 -2.97 -1.97
C HIS A 78 8.39 -3.25 -3.16
N VAL A 79 8.86 -3.03 -4.39
CA VAL A 79 8.08 -3.23 -5.62
C VAL A 79 8.91 -4.01 -6.62
N GLY A 80 8.42 -5.16 -7.04
CA GLY A 80 9.04 -6.02 -8.03
C GLY A 80 9.00 -5.46 -9.45
N ASP A 81 9.77 -6.09 -10.33
CA ASP A 81 9.95 -5.71 -11.73
C ASP A 81 8.60 -5.58 -12.47
N ARG A 82 8.52 -4.68 -13.45
CA ARG A 82 7.40 -4.49 -14.40
C ARG A 82 6.04 -4.19 -13.76
N SER A 83 6.01 -3.87 -12.48
CA SER A 83 4.75 -3.57 -11.78
C SER A 83 4.26 -2.15 -12.08
N TRP A 84 2.96 -1.96 -12.04
CA TRP A 84 2.30 -0.69 -12.35
C TRP A 84 1.59 -0.14 -11.13
N ILE A 85 1.94 1.10 -10.77
CA ILE A 85 1.33 1.86 -9.69
C ILE A 85 0.53 3.01 -10.30
N GLY A 86 -0.77 2.95 -10.13
CA GLY A 86 -1.75 3.88 -10.68
C GLY A 86 -1.68 5.27 -10.06
N GLU A 87 -2.32 6.23 -10.71
CA GLU A 87 -2.41 7.61 -10.21
C GLU A 87 -3.15 7.65 -8.88
N GLY A 88 -2.67 8.49 -7.95
CA GLY A 88 -3.31 8.69 -6.66
C GLY A 88 -3.21 7.51 -5.69
N VAL A 89 -2.47 6.46 -6.01
CA VAL A 89 -2.21 5.37 -5.06
C VAL A 89 -1.51 5.91 -3.82
N TRP A 90 -2.00 5.55 -2.65
CA TRP A 90 -1.43 5.98 -1.38
C TRP A 90 -0.90 4.80 -0.57
N PHE A 91 0.42 4.71 -0.45
CA PHE A 91 1.13 3.80 0.46
C PHE A 91 1.30 4.48 1.84
N HIS A 92 0.33 4.27 2.74
CA HIS A 92 0.43 4.69 4.14
C HIS A 92 1.18 3.62 4.93
N ASN A 93 2.45 3.43 4.55
CA ASN A 93 3.29 2.32 4.94
C ASN A 93 4.11 2.61 6.20
N GLN A 94 3.47 2.59 7.36
CA GLN A 94 4.13 2.64 8.68
C GLN A 94 4.90 1.35 8.98
N ASP A 95 4.55 0.24 8.33
CA ASP A 95 5.27 -1.02 8.22
C ASP A 95 5.54 -1.33 6.75
N HIS A 96 6.21 -2.43 6.46
CA HIS A 96 6.60 -2.81 5.12
C HIS A 96 5.41 -3.16 4.21
N ILE A 97 5.45 -2.70 2.96
CA ILE A 97 4.57 -3.14 1.88
C ILE A 97 5.42 -3.80 0.81
N TYR A 98 5.08 -5.04 0.49
CA TYR A 98 5.73 -5.85 -0.53
C TYR A 98 4.79 -6.03 -1.72
N VAL A 99 5.21 -5.61 -2.89
CA VAL A 99 4.52 -5.79 -4.16
C VAL A 99 5.40 -6.64 -5.07
N GLY A 100 4.90 -7.77 -5.50
CA GLY A 100 5.60 -8.68 -6.40
C GLY A 100 5.82 -8.10 -7.81
N HIS A 101 6.53 -8.83 -8.66
CA HIS A 101 6.70 -8.45 -10.06
C HIS A 101 5.40 -8.58 -10.86
N ASP A 102 5.25 -7.82 -11.95
CA ASP A 102 4.08 -7.86 -12.84
C ASP A 102 2.74 -7.61 -12.11
N ALA A 103 2.77 -7.01 -10.93
CA ALA A 103 1.58 -6.67 -10.17
C ALA A 103 1.04 -5.29 -10.57
N VAL A 104 -0.27 -5.12 -10.45
CA VAL A 104 -0.94 -3.85 -10.74
C VAL A 104 -1.70 -3.37 -9.53
N ILE A 105 -1.44 -2.13 -9.12
CA ILE A 105 -2.25 -1.40 -8.13
C ILE A 105 -2.86 -0.22 -8.87
N SER A 106 -4.17 -0.27 -9.07
CA SER A 106 -4.88 0.74 -9.86
C SER A 106 -5.19 2.00 -9.05
N GLN A 107 -5.73 2.99 -9.74
CA GLN A 107 -5.89 4.38 -9.31
C GLN A 107 -6.63 4.51 -7.98
N GLU A 108 -6.16 5.48 -7.17
CA GLU A 108 -6.79 5.89 -5.92
C GLU A 108 -6.93 4.76 -4.87
N THR A 109 -6.17 3.67 -5.02
CA THR A 109 -6.12 2.61 -4.02
C THR A 109 -5.32 3.08 -2.81
N PHE A 110 -5.89 2.86 -1.62
CA PHE A 110 -5.27 3.18 -0.34
C PHE A 110 -4.77 1.91 0.34
N LEU A 111 -3.47 1.86 0.65
CA LEU A 111 -2.85 0.77 1.38
C LEU A 111 -2.36 1.30 2.72
N THR A 112 -2.87 0.78 3.83
CA THR A 112 -2.44 1.19 5.17
C THR A 112 -2.01 -0.01 5.99
N THR A 113 -0.77 0.03 6.46
CA THR A 113 -0.21 -0.98 7.37
C THR A 113 -0.48 -0.65 8.84
N GLY A 114 -0.94 0.58 9.13
CA GLY A 114 -1.18 1.06 10.48
C GLY A 114 -2.62 0.88 10.93
N SER A 115 -2.78 0.60 12.20
CA SER A 115 -4.03 0.59 12.95
C SER A 115 -3.75 1.07 14.38
N HIS A 116 -4.75 1.11 15.22
CA HIS A 116 -4.61 1.53 16.61
C HIS A 116 -5.21 0.53 17.59
N ALA A 117 -4.63 0.44 18.79
CA ALA A 117 -5.12 -0.36 19.90
C ALA A 117 -6.39 0.29 20.50
N HIS A 118 -7.46 0.37 19.69
CA HIS A 118 -8.70 1.08 19.97
C HIS A 118 -9.49 0.59 21.20
N ARG A 119 -9.08 -0.54 21.78
CA ARG A 119 -9.66 -1.09 23.02
C ARG A 119 -8.83 -0.76 24.28
N ARG A 120 -7.71 -0.04 24.14
CA ARG A 120 -6.80 0.28 25.25
C ARG A 120 -6.41 1.75 25.25
N ASP A 121 -5.38 2.09 24.52
CA ASP A 121 -4.64 3.35 24.63
C ASP A 121 -4.37 4.04 23.30
N MET A 122 -4.97 3.55 22.20
CA MET A 122 -4.75 4.03 20.84
C MET A 122 -3.28 3.95 20.39
N ALA A 123 -2.45 3.11 21.02
CA ALA A 123 -1.10 2.86 20.53
C ALA A 123 -1.12 2.37 19.08
N LEU A 124 -0.13 2.81 18.30
CA LEU A 124 0.01 2.36 16.92
C LEU A 124 0.30 0.86 16.88
N LEU A 125 -0.48 0.15 16.06
CA LEU A 125 -0.26 -1.25 15.70
C LEU A 125 0.03 -1.32 14.21
N THR A 126 1.08 -2.02 13.81
CA THR A 126 1.43 -2.17 12.40
C THR A 126 1.50 -3.64 11.99
N ARG A 127 1.12 -3.91 10.75
CA ARG A 127 1.25 -5.23 10.11
C ARG A 127 1.62 -5.04 8.65
N PRO A 128 2.61 -5.78 8.12
CA PRO A 128 2.99 -5.65 6.71
C PRO A 128 1.86 -6.08 5.78
N ILE A 129 1.89 -5.56 4.55
CA ILE A 129 1.02 -5.98 3.45
C ILE A 129 1.86 -6.73 2.43
N ARG A 130 1.32 -7.83 1.89
CA ARG A 130 1.94 -8.61 0.81
C ARG A 130 1.00 -8.73 -0.37
N ILE A 131 1.50 -8.38 -1.55
CA ILE A 131 0.80 -8.50 -2.83
C ILE A 131 1.73 -9.30 -3.73
N ASP A 132 1.35 -10.52 -4.06
CA ASP A 132 2.21 -11.43 -4.82
C ASP A 132 2.25 -11.08 -6.32
N ALA A 133 3.16 -11.74 -7.04
CA ALA A 133 3.38 -11.50 -8.45
C ALA A 133 2.11 -11.68 -9.29
N GLY A 134 1.91 -10.82 -10.29
CA GLY A 134 0.77 -10.86 -11.19
C GLY A 134 -0.58 -10.51 -10.57
N ALA A 135 -0.64 -10.19 -9.27
CA ALA A 135 -1.89 -9.77 -8.63
C ALA A 135 -2.35 -8.42 -9.15
N TRP A 136 -3.65 -8.22 -9.23
CA TRP A 136 -4.25 -6.97 -9.64
C TRP A 136 -5.23 -6.46 -8.60
N ILE A 137 -4.88 -5.37 -7.93
CA ILE A 137 -5.78 -4.60 -7.09
C ILE A 137 -6.35 -3.47 -7.95
N THR A 138 -7.64 -3.52 -8.22
CA THR A 138 -8.30 -2.54 -9.07
C THR A 138 -8.55 -1.22 -8.34
N SER A 139 -9.22 -0.28 -9.00
CA SER A 139 -9.30 1.11 -8.53
C SER A 139 -10.09 1.27 -7.22
N ARG A 140 -9.65 2.25 -6.40
CA ARG A 140 -10.33 2.70 -5.18
C ARG A 140 -10.53 1.62 -4.13
N CYS A 141 -9.65 0.64 -4.10
CA CYS A 141 -9.64 -0.36 -3.04
C CYS A 141 -8.98 0.18 -1.78
N VAL A 142 -9.34 -0.40 -0.63
CA VAL A 142 -8.66 -0.20 0.65
C VAL A 142 -7.98 -1.50 1.04
N VAL A 143 -6.67 -1.48 1.26
CA VAL A 143 -5.90 -2.66 1.69
C VAL A 143 -5.36 -2.42 3.08
N LEU A 144 -5.78 -3.26 4.02
CA LEU A 144 -5.46 -3.11 5.44
C LEU A 144 -4.23 -3.91 5.85
N GLY A 145 -3.59 -3.48 6.92
CA GLY A 145 -2.42 -4.16 7.48
C GLY A 145 -2.66 -5.63 7.82
N GLY A 146 -1.74 -6.48 7.37
CA GLY A 146 -1.84 -7.93 7.47
C GLY A 146 -2.47 -8.61 6.26
N ALA A 147 -2.94 -7.84 5.26
CA ALA A 147 -3.47 -8.41 4.03
C ALA A 147 -2.39 -9.16 3.23
N HIS A 148 -2.75 -10.31 2.68
CA HIS A 148 -1.96 -11.05 1.72
C HIS A 148 -2.81 -11.35 0.48
N VAL A 149 -2.43 -10.80 -0.65
CA VAL A 149 -3.09 -11.03 -1.94
C VAL A 149 -2.22 -11.97 -2.75
N GLY A 150 -2.71 -13.19 -2.95
CA GLY A 150 -1.98 -14.28 -3.60
C GLY A 150 -1.67 -14.02 -5.07
N ARG A 151 -0.74 -14.82 -5.59
CA ARG A 151 -0.26 -14.75 -6.97
C ARG A 151 -1.40 -14.75 -7.98
N SER A 152 -1.38 -13.81 -8.92
CA SER A 152 -2.40 -13.66 -9.97
C SER A 152 -3.84 -13.53 -9.45
N ALA A 153 -4.05 -13.16 -8.18
CA ALA A 153 -5.38 -12.83 -7.70
C ALA A 153 -5.85 -11.47 -8.24
N LEU A 154 -7.17 -11.28 -8.32
CA LEU A 154 -7.79 -10.04 -8.76
C LEU A 154 -8.76 -9.53 -7.70
N ILE A 155 -8.58 -8.29 -7.27
CA ILE A 155 -9.50 -7.60 -6.36
C ILE A 155 -10.35 -6.61 -7.16
N ARG A 156 -11.67 -6.75 -7.08
CA ARG A 156 -12.61 -5.89 -7.79
C ARG A 156 -12.65 -4.46 -7.22
N PRO A 157 -13.07 -3.47 -8.02
CA PRO A 157 -13.10 -2.07 -7.57
C PRO A 157 -13.91 -1.86 -6.28
N LEU A 158 -13.55 -0.83 -5.51
CA LEU A 158 -14.26 -0.41 -4.29
C LEU A 158 -14.31 -1.48 -3.20
N SER A 159 -13.33 -2.39 -3.17
CA SER A 159 -13.25 -3.48 -2.20
C SER A 159 -12.37 -3.13 -1.00
N VAL A 160 -12.66 -3.78 0.14
CA VAL A 160 -11.83 -3.67 1.35
C VAL A 160 -11.16 -5.01 1.63
N VAL A 161 -9.83 -5.05 1.42
CA VAL A 161 -8.99 -6.23 1.70
C VAL A 161 -8.48 -6.15 3.13
N ASP A 162 -8.95 -7.04 3.99
CA ASP A 162 -8.51 -7.14 5.38
C ASP A 162 -7.38 -8.17 5.55
N ALA A 163 -7.06 -8.51 6.81
CA ALA A 163 -5.97 -9.44 7.14
C ALA A 163 -6.24 -10.91 6.73
N ARG A 164 -7.38 -11.20 6.09
CA ARG A 164 -7.62 -12.52 5.48
C ARG A 164 -6.74 -12.66 4.24
N GLY A 165 -6.21 -13.84 4.02
CA GLY A 165 -5.47 -14.15 2.81
C GLY A 165 -6.42 -14.31 1.62
N ILE A 166 -6.04 -13.77 0.47
CA ILE A 166 -6.71 -14.00 -0.81
C ILE A 166 -5.92 -15.07 -1.56
N PRO A 167 -6.50 -16.23 -1.89
CA PRO A 167 -5.80 -17.30 -2.59
C PRO A 167 -5.32 -16.89 -3.98
N ALA A 168 -4.31 -17.61 -4.48
CA ALA A 168 -3.77 -17.38 -5.81
C ALA A 168 -4.80 -17.71 -6.90
N GLY A 169 -4.84 -16.91 -7.97
CA GLY A 169 -5.69 -17.17 -9.14
C GLY A 169 -7.18 -16.92 -8.90
N GLU A 170 -7.56 -16.28 -7.83
CA GLU A 170 -8.96 -16.02 -7.50
C GLU A 170 -9.36 -14.55 -7.71
N VAL A 171 -10.65 -14.34 -7.96
CA VAL A 171 -11.31 -13.02 -8.02
C VAL A 171 -12.12 -12.81 -6.76
N TRP A 172 -11.83 -11.73 -6.07
CA TRP A 172 -12.53 -11.35 -4.83
C TRP A 172 -13.02 -9.91 -4.92
N GLY A 173 -14.03 -9.56 -4.15
CA GLY A 173 -14.52 -8.17 -4.13
C GLY A 173 -15.54 -7.89 -3.06
N GLY A 174 -15.78 -6.60 -2.85
CA GLY A 174 -16.81 -6.08 -1.96
C GLY A 174 -16.31 -5.64 -0.58
N ASN A 175 -17.26 -5.20 0.24
CA ASN A 175 -17.09 -4.92 1.67
C ASN A 175 -18.39 -5.32 2.38
N PRO A 176 -18.39 -6.45 3.08
CA PRO A 176 -17.26 -7.36 3.33
C PRO A 176 -16.79 -8.10 2.07
N MET A 177 -15.51 -8.52 2.07
CA MET A 177 -14.91 -9.27 0.97
C MET A 177 -15.57 -10.63 0.79
N ALA A 178 -15.89 -10.99 -0.48
CA ALA A 178 -16.40 -12.28 -0.86
C ALA A 178 -15.70 -12.84 -2.09
N PHE A 179 -15.59 -14.16 -2.16
CA PHE A 179 -15.13 -14.88 -3.34
C PHE A 179 -16.15 -14.72 -4.49
N ILE A 180 -15.66 -14.47 -5.70
CA ILE A 180 -16.49 -14.27 -6.89
C ILE A 180 -16.29 -15.42 -7.88
N GLY A 181 -15.06 -15.90 -8.03
CA GLY A 181 -14.73 -16.98 -8.96
C GLY A 181 -13.24 -17.09 -9.22
N PRO A 182 -12.80 -18.06 -10.02
CA PRO A 182 -11.42 -18.14 -10.47
C PRO A 182 -11.10 -17.00 -11.47
N ARG A 183 -9.85 -16.53 -11.46
CA ARG A 183 -9.36 -15.60 -12.47
C ARG A 183 -8.94 -16.39 -13.72
N SER A 184 -9.67 -16.21 -14.81
CA SER A 184 -9.28 -16.75 -16.12
C SER A 184 -8.27 -15.83 -16.79
N ILE A 185 -7.09 -16.37 -17.15
CA ILE A 185 -6.07 -15.70 -17.96
C ILE A 185 -5.88 -16.55 -19.21
N GLU A 186 -6.02 -15.96 -20.40
CA GLU A 186 -5.84 -16.72 -21.65
C GLU A 186 -4.40 -17.18 -21.80
N SER A 187 -4.19 -18.46 -22.11
CA SER A 187 -2.88 -19.12 -22.15
C SER A 187 -1.86 -18.49 -23.09
N ARG A 188 -2.33 -17.80 -24.16
CA ARG A 188 -1.45 -17.07 -25.10
C ARG A 188 -0.69 -15.88 -24.47
N TYR A 189 -1.03 -15.49 -23.25
CA TYR A 189 -0.40 -14.37 -22.51
C TYR A 189 0.34 -14.85 -21.27
N THR A 190 0.38 -16.17 -21.00
CA THR A 190 1.13 -16.75 -19.88
C THR A 190 2.43 -17.35 -20.45
N GLU A 191 3.57 -16.80 -20.03
CA GLU A 191 4.89 -17.41 -20.23
C GLU A 191 5.20 -18.42 -19.12
#